data_137a05379904d827ba9a11a6ac26e0b5
#
_entry.id   137a05379904d827ba9a11a6ac26e0b5
#
_cell.length_a   1.000
_cell.length_b   1.000
_cell.length_c   1.000
_cell.angle_alpha   90.00
_cell.angle_beta   90.00
_cell.angle_gamma   90.00
#
_symmetry.space_group_name_H-M   'P 1'
#
loop_
_entity.id
_entity.type
_entity.pdbx_description
1 polymer ?
#
loop_
_entity_poly.entity_id
_entity_poly.type
_entity_poly.pdbx_seq_one_letter_code
_entity_poly.pdbx_strand_id
1 'polypeptide(L)'
;MADPLQLSRIVAVMLGVRDLGAAIAFYKDKLGLKLIMQETGLALLQCGSVMVGLNPGLTALSPHVTGATEISFGVDNLRATYKALAEKGVTFMSEPRQVTPTDWAVHFKDVDGHLLSLFGPEGKI
;
A
#
# COMPACT_ATOMS: atom_id res chain seq x y z
N MET A 1 4.04 -5.47 36.37
CA MET A 1 2.96 -4.80 35.62
C MET A 1 3.53 -4.20 34.36
N ALA A 2 2.87 -4.41 33.23
CA ALA A 2 3.35 -3.88 31.97
C ALA A 2 3.21 -2.36 31.91
N ASP A 3 4.18 -1.71 31.27
CA ASP A 3 4.09 -0.29 30.97
C ASP A 3 2.91 -0.07 30.02
N PRO A 4 1.95 0.84 30.35
CA PRO A 4 0.83 1.11 29.46
C PRO A 4 1.24 1.69 28.09
N LEU A 5 2.45 2.25 27.97
CA LEU A 5 2.94 2.80 26.70
C LEU A 5 3.75 1.76 25.92
N GLN A 6 3.18 0.59 25.71
CA GLN A 6 3.82 -0.46 24.91
C GLN A 6 3.18 -0.56 23.55
N LEU A 7 3.51 0.39 22.69
CA LEU A 7 3.09 0.35 21.30
C LEU A 7 4.07 -0.55 20.54
N SER A 8 3.69 -1.80 20.35
CA SER A 8 4.61 -2.83 19.87
C SER A 8 4.37 -3.25 18.42
N ARG A 9 3.24 -2.84 17.82
CA ARG A 9 2.94 -3.24 16.43
C ARG A 9 1.89 -2.33 15.82
N ILE A 10 1.91 -2.26 14.50
CA ILE A 10 0.85 -1.61 13.73
C ILE A 10 -0.10 -2.71 13.29
N VAL A 11 -1.39 -2.57 13.59
CA VAL A 11 -2.40 -3.55 13.22
C VAL A 11 -2.95 -3.27 11.82
N ALA A 12 -3.17 -2.00 11.53
CA ALA A 12 -3.77 -1.62 10.25
C ALA A 12 -3.34 -0.23 9.84
N VAL A 13 -3.26 -0.02 8.52
CA VAL A 13 -3.15 1.30 7.92
C VAL A 13 -4.48 1.56 7.23
N MET A 14 -5.17 2.63 7.62
CA MET A 14 -6.49 2.96 7.10
C MET A 14 -6.36 4.06 6.06
N LEU A 15 -6.97 3.87 4.91
CA LEU A 15 -6.93 4.80 3.79
C LEU A 15 -8.34 5.30 3.49
N GLY A 16 -8.46 6.61 3.34
CA GLY A 16 -9.70 7.21 2.86
C GLY A 16 -9.83 6.99 1.35
N VAL A 17 -10.97 6.49 0.90
CA VAL A 17 -11.19 6.18 -0.50
C VAL A 17 -12.52 6.79 -0.96
N ARG A 18 -12.60 7.14 -2.24
CA ARG A 18 -13.84 7.71 -2.81
C ARG A 18 -14.79 6.64 -3.28
N ASP A 19 -14.27 5.57 -3.85
CA ASP A 19 -15.05 4.45 -4.38
C ASP A 19 -14.49 3.17 -3.81
N LEU A 20 -15.21 2.55 -2.90
CA LEU A 20 -14.73 1.35 -2.20
C LEU A 20 -14.47 0.20 -3.17
N GLY A 21 -15.34 0.00 -4.15
CA GLY A 21 -15.17 -1.07 -5.13
C GLY A 21 -13.93 -0.89 -5.98
N ALA A 22 -13.67 0.33 -6.44
CA ALA A 22 -12.47 0.62 -7.23
C ALA A 22 -11.21 0.44 -6.40
N ALA A 23 -11.23 0.85 -5.13
CA ALA A 23 -10.08 0.70 -4.25
C ALA A 23 -9.83 -0.79 -3.95
N ILE A 24 -10.87 -1.57 -3.69
CA ILE A 24 -10.73 -3.01 -3.47
C ILE A 24 -10.10 -3.67 -4.72
N ALA A 25 -10.59 -3.33 -5.90
CA ALA A 25 -10.05 -3.90 -7.13
C ALA A 25 -8.56 -3.58 -7.27
N PHE A 26 -8.15 -2.36 -6.92
CA PHE A 26 -6.74 -1.99 -6.99
C PHE A 26 -5.88 -2.85 -6.05
N TYR A 27 -6.24 -2.89 -4.78
CA TYR A 27 -5.41 -3.59 -3.79
C TYR A 27 -5.49 -5.11 -3.92
N LYS A 28 -6.65 -5.64 -4.27
CA LYS A 28 -6.85 -7.07 -4.42
C LYS A 28 -6.36 -7.59 -5.78
N ASP A 29 -6.86 -7.00 -6.87
CA ASP A 29 -6.64 -7.55 -8.20
C ASP A 29 -5.31 -7.13 -8.79
N LYS A 30 -4.85 -5.91 -8.55
CA LYS A 30 -3.56 -5.43 -9.06
C LYS A 30 -2.42 -5.75 -8.11
N LEU A 31 -2.56 -5.45 -6.82
CA LEU A 31 -1.49 -5.67 -5.86
C LEU A 31 -1.49 -7.07 -5.25
N GLY A 32 -2.58 -7.81 -5.39
CA GLY A 32 -2.64 -9.19 -4.92
C GLY A 32 -2.86 -9.35 -3.43
N LEU A 33 -3.33 -8.33 -2.72
CA LEU A 33 -3.63 -8.46 -1.31
C LEU A 33 -4.89 -9.29 -1.10
N LYS A 34 -4.93 -10.03 0.00
CA LYS A 34 -6.06 -10.90 0.30
C LYS A 34 -7.18 -10.11 0.98
N LEU A 35 -8.36 -10.09 0.37
CA LEU A 35 -9.53 -9.47 0.98
C LEU A 35 -10.02 -10.34 2.14
N ILE A 36 -10.03 -9.77 3.35
CA ILE A 36 -10.43 -10.48 4.57
C ILE A 36 -11.87 -10.18 4.93
N MET A 37 -12.30 -8.92 4.74
CA MET A 37 -13.63 -8.49 5.13
C MET A 37 -14.07 -7.34 4.23
N GLN A 38 -15.34 -7.35 3.88
CA GLN A 38 -15.95 -6.25 3.12
C GLN A 38 -17.36 -6.00 3.66
N GLU A 39 -17.60 -4.75 4.02
CA GLU A 39 -18.91 -4.26 4.40
C GLU A 39 -19.18 -2.97 3.64
N THR A 40 -20.34 -2.34 3.86
CA THR A 40 -20.73 -1.15 3.10
C THR A 40 -19.75 -0.01 3.26
N GLY A 41 -19.21 0.17 4.47
CA GLY A 41 -18.32 1.30 4.76
C GLY A 41 -16.89 0.90 5.09
N LEU A 42 -16.47 -0.33 4.79
CA LEU A 42 -15.16 -0.79 5.21
C LEU A 42 -14.74 -2.02 4.44
N ALA A 43 -13.49 -2.06 4.02
CA ALA A 43 -12.86 -3.28 3.54
C ALA A 43 -11.51 -3.42 4.21
N LEU A 44 -11.13 -4.66 4.55
CA LEU A 44 -9.84 -4.97 5.14
C LEU A 44 -9.14 -5.99 4.26
N LEU A 45 -7.91 -5.69 3.88
CA LEU A 45 -7.07 -6.60 3.10
C LEU A 45 -5.80 -6.90 3.88
N GLN A 46 -5.37 -8.15 3.85
CA GLN A 46 -4.20 -8.57 4.59
C GLN A 46 -2.93 -8.36 3.78
N CYS A 47 -1.94 -7.76 4.42
CA CYS A 47 -0.61 -7.57 3.86
C CYS A 47 0.39 -7.99 4.95
N GLY A 48 0.80 -9.26 4.94
CA GLY A 48 1.63 -9.79 6.01
C GLY A 48 0.91 -9.70 7.36
N SER A 49 1.57 -9.10 8.33
CA SER A 49 1.01 -8.92 9.68
C SER A 49 0.21 -7.63 9.85
N VAL A 50 0.10 -6.82 8.80
CA VAL A 50 -0.60 -5.54 8.84
C VAL A 50 -1.78 -5.59 7.87
N MET A 51 -2.90 -5.00 8.28
CA MET A 51 -4.06 -4.85 7.41
C MET A 51 -4.01 -3.52 6.68
N VAL A 52 -4.45 -3.52 5.44
CA VAL A 52 -4.77 -2.29 4.71
C VAL A 52 -6.28 -2.14 4.75
N GLY A 53 -6.76 -1.07 5.38
CA GLY A 53 -8.18 -0.80 5.51
C GLY A 53 -8.61 0.30 4.56
N LEU A 54 -9.73 0.10 3.88
CA LEU A 54 -10.29 1.06 2.94
C LEU A 54 -11.61 1.56 3.49
N ASN A 55 -11.72 2.86 3.68
CA ASN A 55 -12.88 3.43 4.38
C ASN A 55 -13.34 4.72 3.69
N PRO A 56 -14.50 4.71 3.02
CA PRO A 56 -15.01 5.93 2.39
C PRO A 56 -15.29 7.06 3.37
N GLY A 57 -15.66 6.73 4.62
CA GLY A 57 -15.94 7.75 5.63
C GLY A 57 -14.72 8.46 6.17
N LEU A 58 -13.53 7.91 5.96
CA LEU A 58 -12.32 8.51 6.51
C LEU A 58 -12.00 9.86 5.88
N THR A 59 -12.37 10.07 4.65
CA THR A 59 -12.13 11.34 3.96
C THR A 59 -12.88 12.50 4.62
N ALA A 60 -14.00 12.22 5.28
CA ALA A 60 -14.75 13.24 6.00
C ALA A 60 -14.03 13.68 7.28
N LEU A 61 -13.19 12.81 7.86
CA LEU A 61 -12.44 13.13 9.07
C LEU A 61 -11.13 13.84 8.75
N SER A 62 -10.52 13.56 7.59
CA SER A 62 -9.23 14.12 7.21
C SER A 62 -9.21 14.47 5.73
N PRO A 63 -9.97 15.49 5.32
CA PRO A 63 -10.12 15.79 3.90
C PRO A 63 -8.87 16.36 3.23
N HIS A 64 -7.89 16.81 4.00
CA HIS A 64 -6.69 17.47 3.46
C HIS A 64 -5.44 16.61 3.56
N VAL A 65 -5.56 15.33 3.79
CA VAL A 65 -4.38 14.45 3.84
C VAL A 65 -3.87 14.26 2.41
N THR A 66 -2.74 14.88 2.10
CA THR A 66 -2.16 14.80 0.77
C THR A 66 -0.68 14.49 0.88
N GLY A 67 -0.26 13.31 0.41
CA GLY A 67 1.13 13.04 0.12
C GLY A 67 2.13 13.09 1.27
N ALA A 68 1.65 13.28 2.50
CA ALA A 68 2.56 13.36 3.65
C ALA A 68 2.90 11.99 4.24
N THR A 69 2.26 10.93 3.79
CA THR A 69 2.51 9.56 4.22
C THR A 69 2.67 8.66 3.02
N GLU A 70 3.34 7.55 3.23
CA GLU A 70 3.63 6.60 2.19
C GLU A 70 3.53 5.18 2.78
N ILE A 71 2.95 4.25 2.03
CA ILE A 71 3.01 2.84 2.38
C ILE A 71 4.07 2.19 1.50
N SER A 72 5.08 1.63 2.13
CA SER A 72 6.16 0.96 1.44
C SER A 72 6.00 -0.55 1.58
N PHE A 73 5.83 -1.24 0.45
CA PHE A 73 5.71 -2.69 0.44
C PHE A 73 7.10 -3.30 0.24
N GLY A 74 7.48 -4.22 1.15
CA GLY A 74 8.73 -4.94 1.01
C GLY A 74 8.62 -6.02 -0.05
N VAL A 75 9.62 -6.13 -0.91
CA VAL A 75 9.66 -7.12 -1.98
C VAL A 75 11.02 -7.79 -2.02
N ASP A 76 11.08 -9.03 -2.51
CA ASP A 76 12.33 -9.78 -2.60
C ASP A 76 13.02 -9.58 -3.95
N ASN A 77 12.28 -9.15 -4.95
CA ASN A 77 12.81 -8.90 -6.29
C ASN A 77 12.06 -7.70 -6.86
N LEU A 78 12.66 -6.53 -6.71
CA LEU A 78 11.99 -5.28 -7.06
C LEU A 78 11.75 -5.16 -8.56
N ARG A 79 12.73 -5.55 -9.39
CA ARG A 79 12.59 -5.47 -10.85
C ARG A 79 11.45 -6.34 -11.36
N ALA A 80 11.34 -7.57 -10.85
CA ALA A 80 10.27 -8.48 -11.26
C ALA A 80 8.90 -7.98 -10.82
N THR A 81 8.80 -7.46 -9.60
CA THR A 81 7.54 -6.93 -9.09
C THR A 81 7.12 -5.67 -9.87
N TYR A 82 8.07 -4.77 -10.13
CA TYR A 82 7.85 -3.58 -10.93
C TYR A 82 7.26 -3.93 -12.29
N LYS A 83 7.89 -4.89 -12.98
CA LYS A 83 7.42 -5.33 -14.30
C LYS A 83 6.03 -5.95 -14.22
N ALA A 84 5.79 -6.81 -13.24
CA ALA A 84 4.49 -7.47 -13.10
C ALA A 84 3.37 -6.47 -12.84
N LEU A 85 3.62 -5.48 -11.99
CA LEU A 85 2.61 -4.46 -11.70
C LEU A 85 2.37 -3.54 -12.89
N ALA A 86 3.43 -3.19 -13.64
CA ALA A 86 3.28 -2.39 -14.84
C ALA A 86 2.41 -3.12 -15.88
N GLU A 87 2.58 -4.44 -15.98
CA GLU A 87 1.76 -5.25 -16.89
C GLU A 87 0.29 -5.31 -16.44
N LYS A 88 0.03 -5.11 -15.16
CA LYS A 88 -1.35 -5.01 -14.65
C LYS A 88 -1.93 -3.61 -14.72
N GLY A 89 -1.20 -2.67 -15.32
CA GLY A 89 -1.71 -1.31 -15.53
C GLY A 89 -1.36 -0.33 -14.43
N VAL A 90 -0.47 -0.70 -13.50
CA VAL A 90 0.01 0.25 -12.48
C VAL A 90 0.97 1.22 -13.16
N THR A 91 0.75 2.53 -12.96
CA THR A 91 1.60 3.57 -13.51
C THR A 91 2.57 4.03 -12.43
N PHE A 92 3.86 3.87 -12.69
CA PHE A 92 4.89 4.29 -11.76
C PHE A 92 5.30 5.73 -12.01
N MET A 93 5.75 6.41 -10.95
CA MET A 93 6.12 7.82 -11.01
C MET A 93 7.50 8.03 -11.61
N SER A 94 8.34 6.99 -11.62
CA SER A 94 9.69 7.05 -12.17
C SER A 94 10.19 5.61 -12.37
N GLU A 95 11.41 5.49 -12.86
CA GLU A 95 12.11 4.22 -12.88
C GLU A 95 12.59 3.83 -11.49
N PRO A 96 12.79 2.54 -11.21
CA PRO A 96 13.40 2.12 -9.95
C PRO A 96 14.77 2.78 -9.75
N ARG A 97 15.08 3.11 -8.50
CA ARG A 97 16.36 3.74 -8.17
C ARG A 97 16.94 3.11 -6.91
N GLN A 98 18.24 3.13 -6.82
CA GLN A 98 18.95 2.65 -5.64
C GLN A 98 18.81 3.65 -4.50
N VAL A 99 18.47 3.16 -3.32
CA VAL A 99 18.26 3.98 -2.12
C VAL A 99 19.33 3.71 -1.08
N THR A 100 19.67 2.42 -0.88
CA THR A 100 20.71 1.99 0.04
C THR A 100 21.68 1.10 -0.75
N PRO A 101 22.83 0.70 -0.17
CA PRO A 101 23.72 -0.21 -0.87
C PRO A 101 23.08 -1.53 -1.30
N THR A 102 22.01 -1.97 -0.63
CA THR A 102 21.38 -3.25 -0.90
C THR A 102 19.98 -3.15 -1.46
N ASP A 103 19.33 -1.99 -1.34
CA ASP A 103 17.90 -1.89 -1.63
C ASP A 103 17.57 -0.78 -2.61
N TRP A 104 16.55 -1.03 -3.38
CA TRP A 104 16.01 -0.14 -4.40
C TRP A 104 14.57 0.21 -4.06
N ALA A 105 14.06 1.26 -4.67
CA ALA A 105 12.68 1.69 -4.47
C ALA A 105 12.10 2.25 -5.76
N VAL A 106 10.77 2.17 -5.84
CA VAL A 106 10.02 2.82 -6.92
C VAL A 106 8.65 3.20 -6.37
N HIS A 107 8.17 4.37 -6.75
CA HIS A 107 6.93 4.94 -6.23
C HIS A 107 5.80 4.87 -7.23
N PHE A 108 4.59 4.71 -6.71
CA PHE A 108 3.36 4.75 -7.51
C PHE A 108 2.23 5.23 -6.62
N LYS A 109 1.06 5.42 -7.20
CA LYS A 109 -0.12 5.86 -6.46
C LYS A 109 -1.27 4.91 -6.68
N ASP A 110 -2.15 4.81 -5.68
CA ASP A 110 -3.38 4.07 -5.84
C ASP A 110 -4.42 4.93 -6.57
N VAL A 111 -5.65 4.40 -6.70
CA VAL A 111 -6.72 5.08 -7.43
C VAL A 111 -7.20 6.37 -6.75
N ASP A 112 -6.88 6.55 -5.49
CA ASP A 112 -7.23 7.75 -4.72
C ASP A 112 -6.08 8.72 -4.56
N GLY A 113 -4.91 8.39 -5.09
CA GLY A 113 -3.74 9.26 -5.02
C GLY A 113 -2.86 9.04 -3.80
N HIS A 114 -3.10 7.99 -3.02
CA HIS A 114 -2.22 7.64 -1.91
C HIS A 114 -0.86 7.21 -2.43
N LEU A 115 0.20 7.69 -1.80
CA LEU A 115 1.56 7.37 -2.20
C LEU A 115 1.96 5.99 -1.70
N LEU A 116 2.40 5.16 -2.62
CA LEU A 116 2.83 3.78 -2.33
C LEU A 116 4.22 3.59 -2.92
N SER A 117 4.95 2.59 -2.41
CA SER A 117 6.24 2.25 -2.97
C SER A 117 6.54 0.77 -2.82
N LEU A 118 7.45 0.30 -3.63
CA LEU A 118 8.11 -0.99 -3.46
C LEU A 118 9.51 -0.73 -2.93
N PHE A 119 9.97 -1.58 -2.02
CA PHE A 119 11.29 -1.44 -1.41
C PHE A 119 11.90 -2.82 -1.19
N GLY A 120 13.13 -2.99 -1.64
CA GLY A 120 13.86 -4.25 -1.46
C GLY A 120 15.01 -4.36 -2.43
N PRO A 121 15.65 -5.56 -2.49
CA PRO A 121 16.75 -5.77 -3.43
C PRO A 121 16.30 -5.61 -4.86
N GLU A 122 17.23 -5.14 -5.71
CA GLU A 122 16.93 -4.90 -7.11
C GLU A 122 16.39 -6.15 -7.80
N GLY A 123 17.07 -7.26 -7.60
CA GLY A 123 16.70 -8.50 -8.23
C GLY A 123 16.94 -8.49 -9.73
N LYS A 124 16.24 -9.38 -10.43
CA LYS A 124 16.34 -9.54 -11.88
C LYS A 124 14.96 -9.79 -12.45
N ILE A 125 14.79 -9.39 -13.68
CA ILE A 125 13.57 -9.70 -14.43
C ILE A 125 13.58 -11.17 -14.85
#